data_eee68411df057d491658bdde77f51d1f
#
_entry.id   eee68411df057d491658bdde77f51d1f
#
_cell.length_a   1.000
_cell.length_b   1.000
_cell.length_c   1.000
_cell.angle_alpha   90.00
_cell.angle_beta   90.00
_cell.angle_gamma   90.00
#
_symmetry.space_group_name_H-M   'P 1'
#
loop_
_entity.id
_entity.type
_entity.pdbx_description
1 polymer ?
#
loop_
_entity_poly.entity_id
_entity_poly.type
_entity_poly.pdbx_seq_one_letter_code
_entity_poly.pdbx_strand_id
1 'polypeptide(L)'
;MTSIKKHKIAERDLATITPYARNPRKNAQAVNGVAASIKEFGFTQPIVIDDEGTIVCGHTRAEAAHKLGLKKVPVVVASDLTPQQIRALRLLDNRLSEKAEWDDELLGLELGELGDFDFGEFDVEWDLPEGSSGASTEDDEVPEARRDVVTMLGDLWL
;
A
#
# COMPACT_ATOMS: atom_id res chain seq x y z
N MET A 1 4.05 16.90 24.40
CA MET A 1 4.59 16.39 23.11
C MET A 1 4.18 14.93 22.98
N THR A 2 3.47 14.60 21.94
CA THR A 2 3.10 13.20 21.67
C THR A 2 4.33 12.48 21.14
N SER A 3 4.84 11.48 21.88
CA SER A 3 5.94 10.64 21.39
C SER A 3 5.39 9.64 20.39
N ILE A 4 5.85 9.73 19.15
CA ILE A 4 5.50 8.76 18.11
C ILE A 4 6.32 7.50 18.30
N LYS A 5 5.65 6.36 18.37
CA LYS A 5 6.30 5.04 18.43
C LYS A 5 7.03 4.75 17.13
N LYS A 6 8.30 4.32 17.24
CA LYS A 6 9.13 3.98 16.08
C LYS A 6 9.31 2.48 16.02
N HIS A 7 8.92 1.89 14.90
CA HIS A 7 9.12 0.47 14.64
C HIS A 7 10.29 0.26 13.68
N LYS A 8 11.01 -0.85 13.85
CA LYS A 8 12.10 -1.25 12.94
C LYS A 8 11.59 -2.32 11.99
N ILE A 9 12.04 -2.24 10.75
CA ILE A 9 11.82 -3.30 9.77
C ILE A 9 12.86 -4.39 10.01
N ALA A 10 12.41 -5.64 10.06
CA ALA A 10 13.24 -6.83 10.19
C ALA A 10 12.85 -7.84 9.12
N GLU A 11 13.75 -8.73 8.76
CA GLU A 11 13.42 -9.90 7.96
C GLU A 11 12.91 -11.04 8.84
N ARG A 12 11.84 -11.71 8.43
CA ARG A 12 11.30 -12.91 9.07
C ARG A 12 11.09 -14.01 8.06
N ASP A 13 11.27 -15.23 8.52
CA ASP A 13 10.90 -16.42 7.75
C ASP A 13 9.39 -16.46 7.58
N LEU A 14 8.92 -16.50 6.34
CA LEU A 14 7.49 -16.48 6.01
C LEU A 14 6.74 -17.67 6.65
N ALA A 15 7.39 -18.81 6.83
CA ALA A 15 6.82 -19.97 7.48
C ALA A 15 6.49 -19.75 8.98
N THR A 16 7.08 -18.73 9.61
CA THR A 16 6.82 -18.37 11.01
C THR A 16 5.73 -17.32 11.18
N ILE A 17 5.16 -16.84 10.08
CA ILE A 17 4.11 -15.81 10.08
C ILE A 17 2.75 -16.49 9.94
N THR A 18 1.86 -16.22 10.89
CA THR A 18 0.55 -16.85 10.95
C THR A 18 -0.55 -15.89 10.55
N PRO A 19 -1.42 -16.23 9.58
CA PRO A 19 -2.59 -15.44 9.27
C PRO A 19 -3.54 -15.31 10.46
N TYR A 20 -4.15 -14.14 10.64
CA TYR A 20 -5.16 -13.97 11.67
C TYR A 20 -6.46 -14.69 11.26
N ALA A 21 -6.85 -15.72 12.01
CA ALA A 21 -7.97 -16.61 11.67
C ALA A 21 -9.34 -15.89 11.55
N ARG A 22 -9.51 -14.75 12.21
CA ARG A 22 -10.75 -13.96 12.21
C ARG A 22 -10.64 -12.72 11.33
N ASN A 23 -9.79 -12.74 10.28
CA ASN A 23 -9.68 -11.62 9.34
C ASN A 23 -11.02 -11.43 8.60
N PRO A 24 -11.69 -10.26 8.75
CA PRO A 24 -12.97 -10.03 8.10
C PRO A 24 -12.84 -9.73 6.60
N ARG A 25 -11.65 -9.41 6.10
CA ARG A 25 -11.42 -9.03 4.71
C ARG A 25 -11.11 -10.25 3.85
N LYS A 26 -11.81 -10.35 2.70
CA LYS A 26 -11.54 -11.36 1.66
C LYS A 26 -10.58 -10.76 0.64
N ASN A 27 -9.37 -11.30 0.56
CA ASN A 27 -8.28 -10.73 -0.24
C ASN A 27 -7.98 -11.50 -1.54
N ALA A 28 -8.69 -12.61 -1.80
CA ALA A 28 -8.33 -13.56 -2.85
C ALA A 28 -8.16 -12.92 -4.24
N GLN A 29 -8.98 -11.94 -4.58
CA GLN A 29 -8.91 -11.23 -5.86
C GLN A 29 -7.66 -10.36 -5.98
N ALA A 30 -7.21 -9.73 -4.90
CA ALA A 30 -6.08 -8.82 -4.91
C ALA A 30 -4.70 -9.52 -4.85
N VAL A 31 -4.65 -10.83 -4.57
CA VAL A 31 -3.38 -11.55 -4.38
C VAL A 31 -2.53 -11.56 -5.65
N ASN A 32 -3.16 -11.70 -6.81
CA ASN A 32 -2.45 -11.73 -8.09
C ASN A 32 -1.78 -10.40 -8.40
N GLY A 33 -2.52 -9.31 -8.32
CA GLY A 33 -2.00 -7.96 -8.56
C GLY A 33 -0.89 -7.59 -7.56
N VAL A 34 -1.07 -7.94 -6.27
CA VAL A 34 -0.02 -7.71 -5.25
C VAL A 34 1.21 -8.56 -5.52
N ALA A 35 1.05 -9.81 -5.99
CA ALA A 35 2.19 -10.65 -6.36
C ALA A 35 2.94 -10.09 -7.57
N ALA A 36 2.24 -9.60 -8.60
CA ALA A 36 2.84 -8.91 -9.73
C ALA A 36 3.61 -7.65 -9.27
N SER A 37 3.00 -6.84 -8.41
CA SER A 37 3.65 -5.65 -7.84
C SER A 37 4.92 -5.99 -7.05
N ILE A 38 4.90 -7.04 -6.22
CA ILE A 38 6.09 -7.48 -5.49
C ILE A 38 7.18 -7.97 -6.44
N LYS A 39 6.82 -8.66 -7.51
CA LYS A 39 7.75 -9.16 -8.52
C LYS A 39 8.42 -8.01 -9.28
N GLU A 40 7.67 -7.00 -9.66
CA GLU A 40 8.15 -5.87 -10.46
C GLU A 40 8.93 -4.84 -9.63
N PHE A 41 8.33 -4.40 -8.52
CA PHE A 41 8.85 -3.28 -7.72
C PHE A 41 9.55 -3.70 -6.42
N GLY A 42 9.55 -5.00 -6.11
CA GLY A 42 10.05 -5.51 -4.84
C GLY A 42 9.02 -5.40 -3.69
N PHE A 43 9.44 -5.84 -2.52
CA PHE A 43 8.59 -5.82 -1.31
C PHE A 43 8.68 -4.45 -0.63
N THR A 44 7.95 -3.45 -1.14
CA THR A 44 8.04 -2.04 -0.74
C THR A 44 7.38 -1.74 0.61
N GLN A 45 6.35 -2.51 1.00
CA GLN A 45 5.59 -2.30 2.24
C GLN A 45 5.68 -3.53 3.14
N PRO A 46 6.28 -3.44 4.34
CA PRO A 46 6.42 -4.58 5.24
C PRO A 46 5.08 -5.11 5.75
N ILE A 47 5.06 -6.38 6.16
CA ILE A 47 3.93 -6.98 6.87
C ILE A 47 4.03 -6.57 8.34
N VAL A 48 2.92 -6.16 8.94
CA VAL A 48 2.88 -5.89 10.39
C VAL A 48 2.42 -7.15 11.11
N ILE A 49 3.21 -7.60 12.09
CA ILE A 49 2.92 -8.78 12.92
C ILE A 49 2.94 -8.39 14.40
N ASP A 50 2.26 -9.17 15.23
CA ASP A 50 2.41 -9.09 16.68
C ASP A 50 3.62 -9.91 17.18
N ASP A 51 3.85 -9.94 18.51
CA ASP A 51 4.96 -10.67 19.11
C ASP A 51 4.90 -12.18 18.90
N GLU A 52 3.70 -12.73 18.65
CA GLU A 52 3.48 -14.15 18.37
C GLU A 52 3.66 -14.50 16.88
N GLY A 53 3.92 -13.48 16.03
CA GLY A 53 4.04 -13.66 14.60
C GLY A 53 2.70 -13.70 13.86
N THR A 54 1.59 -13.33 14.52
CA THR A 54 0.28 -13.24 13.88
C THR A 54 0.16 -11.93 13.09
N ILE A 55 -0.36 -12.01 11.86
CA ILE A 55 -0.50 -10.84 11.00
C ILE A 55 -1.50 -9.85 11.60
N VAL A 56 -1.05 -8.60 11.71
CA VAL A 56 -1.88 -7.44 12.06
C VAL A 56 -2.35 -6.75 10.78
N CYS A 57 -1.42 -6.38 9.88
CA CYS A 57 -1.71 -5.77 8.58
C CYS A 57 -0.89 -6.46 7.48
N GLY A 58 -1.43 -6.54 6.27
CA GLY A 58 -0.72 -7.09 5.11
C GLY A 58 -0.97 -8.56 4.81
N HIS A 59 -2.16 -9.09 5.12
CA HIS A 59 -2.55 -10.48 4.78
C HIS A 59 -2.37 -10.78 3.28
N THR A 60 -2.82 -9.88 2.39
CA THR A 60 -2.68 -10.04 0.94
C THR A 60 -1.21 -10.13 0.51
N ARG A 61 -0.33 -9.33 1.14
CA ARG A 61 1.12 -9.38 0.89
C ARG A 61 1.76 -10.69 1.34
N ALA A 62 1.31 -11.23 2.49
CA ALA A 62 1.76 -12.54 2.95
C ALA A 62 1.32 -13.66 2.00
N GLU A 63 0.07 -13.66 1.54
CA GLU A 63 -0.44 -14.61 0.56
C GLU A 63 0.28 -14.50 -0.78
N ALA A 64 0.53 -13.28 -1.27
CA ALA A 64 1.31 -13.02 -2.47
C ALA A 64 2.75 -13.52 -2.34
N ALA A 65 3.39 -13.32 -1.19
CA ALA A 65 4.73 -13.83 -0.90
C ALA A 65 4.77 -15.36 -0.92
N HIS A 66 3.76 -16.03 -0.36
CA HIS A 66 3.63 -17.49 -0.46
C HIS A 66 3.48 -17.94 -1.91
N LYS A 67 2.63 -17.27 -2.69
CA LYS A 67 2.45 -17.56 -4.12
C LYS A 67 3.74 -17.41 -4.92
N LEU A 68 4.57 -16.42 -4.59
CA LEU A 68 5.88 -16.19 -5.21
C LEU A 68 6.97 -17.13 -4.70
N GLY A 69 6.70 -17.97 -3.69
CA GLY A 69 7.68 -18.88 -3.11
C GLY A 69 8.77 -18.18 -2.29
N LEU A 70 8.52 -16.96 -1.81
CA LEU A 70 9.46 -16.24 -0.97
C LEU A 70 9.66 -16.95 0.36
N LYS A 71 10.91 -17.07 0.80
CA LYS A 71 11.25 -17.68 2.09
C LYS A 71 11.23 -16.68 3.23
N LYS A 72 11.65 -15.45 2.93
CA LYS A 72 11.73 -14.34 3.90
C LYS A 72 11.00 -13.12 3.38
N VAL A 73 10.44 -12.34 4.30
CA VAL A 73 9.71 -11.12 4.02
C VAL A 73 10.06 -10.03 5.04
N PRO A 74 10.01 -8.76 4.64
CA PRO A 74 10.18 -7.67 5.59
C PRO A 74 8.94 -7.55 6.48
N VAL A 75 9.18 -7.41 7.78
CA VAL A 75 8.13 -7.26 8.79
C VAL A 75 8.40 -6.10 9.72
N VAL A 76 7.33 -5.59 10.28
CA VAL A 76 7.34 -4.71 11.46
C VAL A 76 6.68 -5.46 12.60
N VAL A 77 7.34 -5.56 13.75
CA VAL A 77 6.77 -6.16 14.95
C VAL A 77 6.13 -5.08 15.81
N ALA A 78 4.83 -5.19 16.05
CA ALA A 78 4.04 -4.26 16.85
C ALA A 78 4.06 -4.65 18.34
N SER A 79 5.27 -4.80 18.92
CA SER A 79 5.50 -5.31 20.27
C SER A 79 5.04 -4.40 21.39
N ASP A 80 4.87 -3.12 21.13
CA ASP A 80 4.49 -2.11 22.11
C ASP A 80 3.01 -1.73 22.10
N LEU A 81 2.19 -2.54 21.43
CA LEU A 81 0.73 -2.41 21.35
C LEU A 81 0.02 -3.43 22.25
N THR A 82 -1.01 -2.96 22.95
CA THR A 82 -1.88 -3.86 23.70
C THR A 82 -2.73 -4.72 22.76
N PRO A 83 -3.24 -5.89 23.20
CA PRO A 83 -4.13 -6.72 22.38
C PRO A 83 -5.35 -5.97 21.83
N GLN A 84 -5.87 -5.01 22.58
CA GLN A 84 -6.99 -4.17 22.14
C GLN A 84 -6.55 -3.22 21.01
N GLN A 85 -5.37 -2.60 21.12
CA GLN A 85 -4.81 -1.73 20.10
C GLN A 85 -4.51 -2.51 18.81
N ILE A 86 -3.97 -3.72 18.92
CA ILE A 86 -3.73 -4.61 17.77
C ILE A 86 -5.05 -4.93 17.04
N ARG A 87 -6.13 -5.24 17.76
CA ARG A 87 -7.44 -5.48 17.15
C ARG A 87 -7.98 -4.23 16.46
N ALA A 88 -7.86 -3.07 17.11
CA ALA A 88 -8.27 -1.80 16.53
C ALA A 88 -7.46 -1.46 15.27
N LEU A 89 -6.15 -1.65 15.28
CA LEU A 89 -5.27 -1.39 14.15
C LEU A 89 -5.65 -2.25 12.94
N ARG A 90 -5.94 -3.55 13.13
CA ARG A 90 -6.42 -4.43 12.04
C ARG A 90 -7.64 -3.87 11.30
N LEU A 91 -8.59 -3.30 12.05
CA LEU A 91 -9.82 -2.76 11.47
C LEU A 91 -9.59 -1.39 10.84
N LEU A 92 -8.83 -0.53 11.51
CA LEU A 92 -8.57 0.84 11.07
C LEU A 92 -7.73 0.90 9.80
N ASP A 93 -6.68 0.09 9.69
CA ASP A 93 -5.82 0.01 8.50
C ASP A 93 -6.64 -0.24 7.22
N ASN A 94 -7.54 -1.22 7.28
CA ASN A 94 -8.43 -1.51 6.17
C ASN A 94 -9.45 -0.39 5.91
N ARG A 95 -10.09 0.13 6.97
CA ARG A 95 -11.18 1.11 6.81
C ARG A 95 -10.70 2.49 6.40
N LEU A 96 -9.51 2.90 6.83
CA LEU A 96 -8.94 4.18 6.44
C LEU A 96 -8.52 4.18 4.97
N SER A 97 -7.97 3.07 4.47
CA SER A 97 -7.63 2.92 3.06
C SER A 97 -8.85 3.04 2.13
N GLU A 98 -10.04 2.61 2.60
CA GLU A 98 -11.28 2.72 1.83
C GLU A 98 -11.86 4.15 1.78
N LYS A 99 -11.36 5.08 2.60
CA LYS A 99 -11.82 6.47 2.63
C LYS A 99 -11.08 7.39 1.69
N ALA A 100 -9.95 6.94 1.15
CA ALA A 100 -9.22 7.71 0.15
C ALA A 100 -9.99 7.69 -1.17
N GLU A 101 -10.11 8.84 -1.80
CA GLU A 101 -10.73 9.02 -3.11
C GLU A 101 -9.66 9.46 -4.10
N TRP A 102 -9.83 9.07 -5.36
CA TRP A 102 -8.95 9.51 -6.42
C TRP A 102 -9.37 10.92 -6.88
N ASP A 103 -8.39 11.73 -7.20
CA ASP A 103 -8.59 12.91 -8.03
C ASP A 103 -8.48 12.43 -9.49
N ASP A 104 -9.60 12.29 -10.15
CA ASP A 104 -9.69 11.68 -11.49
C ASP A 104 -8.93 12.48 -12.54
N GLU A 105 -8.82 13.80 -12.39
CA GLU A 105 -8.08 14.67 -13.31
C GLU A 105 -6.58 14.42 -13.19
N LEU A 106 -6.05 14.44 -11.96
CA LEU A 106 -4.65 14.13 -11.70
C LEU A 106 -4.30 12.69 -12.04
N LEU A 107 -5.19 11.74 -11.73
CA LEU A 107 -5.00 10.33 -12.09
C LEU A 107 -4.90 10.15 -13.60
N GLY A 108 -5.74 10.85 -14.39
CA GLY A 108 -5.69 10.81 -15.84
C GLY A 108 -4.37 11.33 -16.40
N LEU A 109 -3.82 12.41 -15.82
CA LEU A 109 -2.52 12.96 -16.19
C LEU A 109 -1.38 11.97 -15.88
N GLU A 110 -1.32 11.40 -14.68
CA GLU A 110 -0.31 10.42 -14.28
C GLU A 110 -0.33 9.17 -15.17
N LEU A 111 -1.51 8.65 -15.47
CA LEU A 111 -1.66 7.51 -16.37
C LEU A 111 -1.22 7.86 -17.81
N GLY A 112 -1.47 9.08 -18.26
CA GLY A 112 -1.01 9.58 -19.57
C GLY A 112 0.52 9.66 -19.66
N GLU A 113 1.18 10.11 -18.59
CA GLU A 113 2.65 10.19 -18.51
C GLU A 113 3.34 8.81 -18.43
N LEU A 114 2.66 7.80 -17.88
CA LEU A 114 3.15 6.42 -17.85
C LEU A 114 3.17 5.75 -19.25
N GLY A 115 2.43 6.30 -20.21
CA GLY A 115 2.43 5.83 -21.59
C GLY A 115 2.03 4.37 -21.73
N ASP A 116 2.91 3.55 -22.33
CA ASP A 116 2.65 2.14 -22.64
C ASP A 116 2.90 1.18 -21.46
N PHE A 117 2.92 1.67 -20.22
CA PHE A 117 3.09 0.79 -19.06
C PHE A 117 1.92 -0.19 -18.95
N ASP A 118 2.23 -1.50 -18.98
CA ASP A 118 1.22 -2.56 -18.94
C ASP A 118 0.75 -2.85 -17.52
N PHE A 119 -0.47 -2.40 -17.20
CA PHE A 119 -1.14 -2.69 -15.94
C PHE A 119 -1.84 -4.05 -15.88
N GLY A 120 -1.91 -4.80 -17.01
CA GLY A 120 -2.66 -6.04 -17.09
C GLY A 120 -2.22 -7.12 -16.13
N GLU A 121 -0.92 -7.21 -15.81
CA GLU A 121 -0.40 -8.17 -14.82
C GLU A 121 -0.82 -7.85 -13.37
N PHE A 122 -1.26 -6.60 -13.10
CA PHE A 122 -1.58 -6.14 -11.74
C PHE A 122 -3.04 -6.35 -11.36
N ASP A 123 -3.89 -6.80 -12.30
CA ASP A 123 -5.32 -7.02 -12.09
C ASP A 123 -6.02 -5.73 -11.55
N VAL A 124 -5.66 -4.59 -12.13
CA VAL A 124 -6.19 -3.26 -11.81
C VAL A 124 -6.85 -2.67 -13.03
N GLU A 125 -8.10 -2.27 -12.86
CA GLU A 125 -8.86 -1.49 -13.84
C GLU A 125 -8.97 -0.05 -13.34
N TRP A 126 -8.75 0.90 -14.25
CA TRP A 126 -8.88 2.33 -13.96
C TRP A 126 -10.21 2.82 -14.53
N ASP A 127 -11.17 3.12 -13.67
CA ASP A 127 -12.49 3.65 -14.05
C ASP A 127 -12.38 5.18 -14.13
N LEU A 128 -11.88 5.68 -15.25
CA LEU A 128 -11.78 7.13 -15.49
C LEU A 128 -13.05 7.63 -16.20
N PRO A 129 -13.59 8.79 -15.81
CA PRO A 129 -14.70 9.42 -16.54
C PRO A 129 -14.33 9.67 -18.01
N GLU A 130 -15.29 9.50 -18.91
CA GLU A 130 -15.09 9.78 -20.33
C GLU A 130 -14.64 11.24 -20.53
N GLY A 131 -13.41 11.42 -21.08
CA GLY A 131 -12.79 12.72 -21.31
C GLY A 131 -11.57 13.02 -20.46
N SER A 132 -11.22 12.19 -19.46
CA SER A 132 -10.01 12.35 -18.64
C SER A 132 -8.74 11.70 -19.26
N SER A 133 -8.85 11.04 -20.43
CA SER A 133 -7.68 10.61 -21.17
C SER A 133 -6.96 11.83 -21.73
N GLY A 134 -5.77 12.12 -21.20
CA GLY A 134 -4.92 13.24 -21.62
C GLY A 134 -4.63 13.20 -23.12
N ALA A 135 -5.51 13.84 -23.89
CA ALA A 135 -5.15 14.27 -25.21
C ALA A 135 -4.15 15.41 -25.02
N SER A 136 -2.89 15.18 -25.43
CA SER A 136 -1.89 16.22 -25.55
C SER A 136 -2.44 17.33 -26.46
N THR A 137 -2.95 18.39 -25.87
CA THR A 137 -3.13 19.63 -26.60
C THR A 137 -1.82 20.39 -26.48
N GLU A 138 -1.29 20.87 -27.61
CA GLU A 138 -0.04 21.62 -27.78
C GLU A 138 -0.03 23.00 -27.09
N ASP A 139 -0.72 23.17 -25.96
CA ASP A 139 -0.79 24.42 -25.20
C ASP A 139 -0.73 24.17 -23.69
N ASP A 140 0.11 23.23 -23.24
CA ASP A 140 0.40 23.07 -21.80
C ASP A 140 1.42 24.12 -21.35
N GLU A 141 0.92 25.31 -20.99
CA GLU A 141 1.61 26.13 -20.00
C GLU A 141 1.58 25.35 -18.67
N VAL A 142 2.73 24.81 -18.28
CA VAL A 142 2.93 24.19 -16.97
C VAL A 142 2.43 25.17 -15.91
N PRO A 143 1.40 24.84 -15.10
CA PRO A 143 0.94 25.73 -14.05
C PRO A 143 2.13 25.99 -13.12
N GLU A 144 2.45 27.27 -12.91
CA GLU A 144 3.51 27.63 -11.95
C GLU A 144 3.18 26.95 -10.61
N ALA A 145 4.11 26.16 -10.11
CA ALA A 145 4.00 25.51 -8.82
C ALA A 145 3.58 26.55 -7.78
N ARG A 146 2.45 26.30 -7.10
CA ARG A 146 1.98 27.18 -6.04
C ARG A 146 3.10 27.36 -5.03
N ARG A 147 3.63 28.55 -4.92
CA ARG A 147 4.73 28.91 -4.00
C ARG A 147 4.34 28.86 -2.52
N ASP A 148 3.10 28.52 -2.21
CA ASP A 148 2.54 28.50 -0.85
C ASP A 148 2.53 27.11 -0.21
N VAL A 149 3.17 26.11 -0.80
CA VAL A 149 3.41 24.83 -0.12
C VAL A 149 4.53 25.04 0.88
N VAL A 150 4.17 25.48 2.09
CA VAL A 150 5.06 25.48 3.23
C VAL A 150 5.20 24.03 3.70
N THR A 151 6.09 23.28 3.08
CA THR A 151 6.60 22.05 3.67
C THR A 151 7.42 22.44 4.88
N MET A 152 6.85 22.26 6.07
CA MET A 152 7.63 22.37 7.29
C MET A 152 8.59 21.18 7.38
N LEU A 153 9.83 21.43 7.77
CA LEU A 153 10.82 20.40 8.08
C LEU A 153 10.23 19.43 9.11
N GLY A 154 9.81 18.23 8.68
CA GLY A 154 9.18 17.24 9.52
C GLY A 154 7.99 16.50 8.91
N ASP A 155 7.49 16.90 7.77
CA ASP A 155 6.45 16.17 7.05
C ASP A 155 7.05 14.91 6.41
N LEU A 156 6.95 13.82 7.14
CA LEU A 156 7.22 12.48 6.63
C LEU A 156 5.92 11.97 6.02
N TRP A 157 5.93 11.78 4.71
CA TRP A 157 4.88 11.06 4.00
C TRP A 157 4.95 9.60 4.41
N LEU A 158 3.89 9.11 5.05
CA LEU A 158 3.67 7.69 5.37
C LEU A 158 2.84 7.06 4.25
#